data_6ff91953675b4d16de5fb27e827911b4
#
_entry.id   6ff91953675b4d16de5fb27e827911b4
#
_cell.length_a   1.000
_cell.length_b   1.000
_cell.length_c   1.000
_cell.angle_alpha   90.00
_cell.angle_beta   90.00
_cell.angle_gamma   90.00
#
_symmetry.space_group_name_H-M   'P 1'
#
loop_
_entity.id
_entity.type
_entity.pdbx_description
1 polymer ?
#
loop_
_entity_poly.entity_id
_entity_poly.type
_entity_poly.pdbx_seq_one_letter_code
_entity_poly.pdbx_strand_id
1 'polypeptide(L)'
;WKNLVGTRTRTNNFSNGKTLLFTDTRLQDGSTISLWTDVTDAKKQESELLRLKDGIETLPNGLMFWDENDDLIAFNKSSQKLTEYYGLKLKIGMNFSELRKHMVLNHQKPPKGISIKQHFKNREKAWKNLEGQNIRESNFTDHTLHFTDTRLEDGSTISLWTDITDNKKGEK
;
A
#
# COMPACT_ATOMS: atom_id res chain seq x y z
N TRP A 1 19.68 3.30 38.81
CA TRP A 1 19.10 4.42 39.54
C TRP A 1 20.14 5.50 39.89
N LYS A 2 21.30 5.13 40.44
CA LYS A 2 22.33 6.11 40.90
C LYS A 2 22.86 7.02 39.79
N ASN A 3 22.78 6.62 38.52
CA ASN A 3 23.32 7.36 37.37
C ASN A 3 22.21 7.90 36.45
N LEU A 4 20.95 7.95 36.92
CA LEU A 4 19.85 8.51 36.13
C LEU A 4 19.97 10.04 36.11
N VAL A 5 20.07 10.61 34.90
CA VAL A 5 20.01 12.05 34.64
C VAL A 5 18.84 12.31 33.69
N GLY A 6 17.91 13.18 34.10
CA GLY A 6 16.74 13.50 33.32
C GLY A 6 15.70 12.36 33.28
N THR A 7 15.12 12.09 32.12
CA THR A 7 14.08 11.09 31.94
C THR A 7 14.60 9.89 31.16
N ARG A 8 14.26 8.69 31.61
CA ARG A 8 14.56 7.42 30.94
C ARG A 8 13.27 6.63 30.75
N THR A 9 13.05 6.12 29.55
CA THR A 9 11.96 5.18 29.25
C THR A 9 12.52 3.80 28.96
N ARG A 10 11.76 2.75 29.34
CA ARG A 10 12.04 1.35 29.03
C ARG A 10 10.75 0.54 28.96
N THR A 11 10.73 -0.47 28.11
CA THR A 11 9.62 -1.41 28.00
C THR A 11 10.05 -2.76 28.52
N ASN A 12 9.24 -3.36 29.39
CA ASN A 12 9.47 -4.70 29.94
C ASN A 12 8.28 -5.62 29.58
N ASN A 13 8.62 -6.82 29.13
CA ASN A 13 7.65 -7.91 28.91
C ASN A 13 7.66 -8.83 30.13
N PHE A 14 6.49 -9.17 30.62
CA PHE A 14 6.30 -10.03 31.79
C PHE A 14 5.79 -11.42 31.38
N SER A 15 6.10 -12.42 32.19
CA SER A 15 5.70 -13.82 31.95
C SER A 15 4.19 -14.05 31.88
N ASN A 16 3.39 -13.15 32.48
CA ASN A 16 1.93 -13.16 32.39
C ASN A 16 1.36 -12.55 31.10
N GLY A 17 2.22 -12.25 30.12
CA GLY A 17 1.86 -11.67 28.83
C GLY A 17 1.65 -10.16 28.82
N LYS A 18 1.88 -9.47 29.95
CA LYS A 18 1.79 -8.00 30.01
C LYS A 18 3.08 -7.34 29.53
N THR A 19 2.90 -6.19 28.86
CA THR A 19 3.96 -5.29 28.45
C THR A 19 3.76 -3.94 29.13
N LEU A 20 4.72 -3.54 29.97
CA LEU A 20 4.67 -2.27 30.68
C LEU A 20 5.75 -1.32 30.18
N LEU A 21 5.35 -0.08 29.91
CA LEU A 21 6.24 1.04 29.65
C LEU A 21 6.53 1.75 30.99
N PHE A 22 7.79 1.85 31.34
CA PHE A 22 8.27 2.58 32.51
C PHE A 22 8.91 3.88 32.08
N THR A 23 8.55 4.96 32.77
CA THR A 23 9.20 6.28 32.62
C THR A 23 9.71 6.71 33.98
N ASP A 24 11.02 6.76 34.10
CA ASP A 24 11.71 7.17 35.33
C ASP A 24 12.30 8.58 35.12
N THR A 25 11.93 9.54 35.95
CA THR A 25 12.41 10.92 35.86
C THR A 25 13.11 11.31 37.16
N ARG A 26 14.36 11.73 37.06
CA ARG A 26 15.15 12.27 38.18
C ARG A 26 14.85 13.75 38.35
N LEU A 27 14.42 14.14 39.54
CA LEU A 27 14.15 15.52 39.90
C LEU A 27 15.42 16.23 40.41
N GLN A 28 15.35 17.58 40.48
CA GLN A 28 16.49 18.41 40.89
C GLN A 28 16.89 18.19 42.35
N ASP A 29 15.95 17.82 43.22
CA ASP A 29 16.18 17.49 44.64
C ASP A 29 16.80 16.11 44.84
N GLY A 30 17.04 15.37 43.75
CA GLY A 30 17.59 14.01 43.81
C GLY A 30 16.55 12.92 44.02
N SER A 31 15.25 13.23 44.12
CA SER A 31 14.17 12.25 44.12
C SER A 31 13.90 11.70 42.70
N THR A 32 13.21 10.58 42.61
CA THR A 32 12.87 9.97 41.31
C THR A 32 11.39 9.64 41.27
N ILE A 33 10.73 10.09 40.22
CA ILE A 33 9.36 9.69 39.91
C ILE A 33 9.42 8.55 38.89
N SER A 34 8.76 7.45 39.20
CA SER A 34 8.56 6.32 38.28
C SER A 34 7.09 6.19 37.93
N LEU A 35 6.81 6.31 36.65
CA LEU A 35 5.48 6.07 36.07
C LEU A 35 5.51 4.78 35.27
N TRP A 36 4.47 3.99 35.34
CA TRP A 36 4.31 2.84 34.46
C TRP A 36 2.92 2.84 33.81
N THR A 37 2.89 2.35 32.59
CA THR A 37 1.67 2.27 31.78
C THR A 37 1.59 0.88 31.17
N ASP A 38 0.44 0.24 31.25
CA ASP A 38 0.18 -1.02 30.53
C ASP A 38 -0.02 -0.68 29.04
N VAL A 39 0.90 -1.13 28.21
CA VAL A 39 0.89 -0.92 26.76
C VAL A 39 0.67 -2.22 25.99
N THR A 40 0.18 -3.27 26.67
CA THR A 40 0.02 -4.61 26.11
C THR A 40 -0.81 -4.60 24.83
N ASP A 41 -2.00 -3.99 24.89
CA ASP A 41 -2.91 -3.96 23.72
C ASP A 41 -2.36 -3.09 22.59
N ALA A 42 -1.78 -1.94 22.91
CA ALA A 42 -1.14 -1.09 21.90
C ALA A 42 0.00 -1.82 21.19
N LYS A 43 0.84 -2.57 21.91
CA LYS A 43 1.93 -3.36 21.34
C LYS A 43 1.45 -4.55 20.52
N LYS A 44 0.35 -5.20 20.93
CA LYS A 44 -0.29 -6.26 20.12
C LYS A 44 -0.82 -5.70 18.79
N GLN A 45 -1.56 -4.60 18.83
CA GLN A 45 -2.09 -3.94 17.63
C GLN A 45 -0.98 -3.49 16.69
N GLU A 46 0.09 -2.89 17.21
CA GLU A 46 1.27 -2.53 16.42
C GLU A 46 1.90 -3.75 15.73
N SER A 47 2.06 -4.86 16.45
CA SER A 47 2.61 -6.11 15.91
C SER A 47 1.71 -6.73 14.84
N GLU A 48 0.39 -6.72 15.01
CA GLU A 48 -0.57 -7.21 14.04
C GLU A 48 -0.55 -6.36 12.75
N LEU A 49 -0.51 -5.04 12.91
CA LEU A 49 -0.41 -4.12 11.77
C LEU A 49 0.89 -4.34 10.96
N LEU A 50 2.02 -4.54 11.65
CA LEU A 50 3.30 -4.85 10.99
C LEU A 50 3.23 -6.18 10.23
N ARG A 51 2.62 -7.23 10.81
CA ARG A 51 2.43 -8.53 10.13
C ARG A 51 1.56 -8.41 8.89
N LEU A 52 0.47 -7.64 8.96
CA LEU A 52 -0.39 -7.38 7.80
C LEU A 52 0.37 -6.63 6.70
N LYS A 53 1.13 -5.60 7.07
CA LYS A 53 1.98 -4.87 6.14
C LYS A 53 2.99 -5.79 5.46
N ASP A 54 3.71 -6.60 6.23
CA ASP A 54 4.69 -7.55 5.68
C ASP A 54 4.02 -8.58 4.76
N GLY A 55 2.83 -9.05 5.12
CA GLY A 55 2.02 -9.93 4.27
C GLY A 55 1.70 -9.29 2.92
N ILE A 56 1.23 -8.04 2.91
CA ILE A 56 0.93 -7.26 1.69
C ILE A 56 2.19 -7.07 0.83
N GLU A 57 3.33 -6.78 1.46
CA GLU A 57 4.60 -6.58 0.76
C GLU A 57 5.16 -7.86 0.11
N THR A 58 4.78 -9.04 0.61
CA THR A 58 5.21 -10.34 0.07
C THR A 58 4.29 -10.88 -1.02
N LEU A 59 3.13 -10.28 -1.26
CA LEU A 59 2.21 -10.71 -2.31
C LEU A 59 2.87 -10.61 -3.69
N PRO A 60 2.74 -11.65 -4.55
CA PRO A 60 3.19 -11.58 -5.93
C PRO A 60 2.35 -10.63 -6.77
N ASN A 61 1.11 -10.40 -6.35
CA ASN A 61 0.16 -9.49 -6.97
C ASN A 61 0.48 -8.04 -6.61
N GLY A 62 0.29 -7.12 -7.54
CA GLY A 62 0.40 -5.71 -7.23
C GLY A 62 -0.85 -5.18 -6.56
N LEU A 63 -0.66 -4.37 -5.54
CA LEU A 63 -1.72 -3.73 -4.78
C LEU A 63 -1.47 -2.23 -4.68
N MET A 64 -2.49 -1.44 -4.99
CA MET A 64 -2.48 0.02 -4.87
C MET A 64 -3.77 0.49 -4.23
N PHE A 65 -3.68 1.49 -3.35
CA PHE A 65 -4.81 2.15 -2.70
C PHE A 65 -4.82 3.62 -3.10
N TRP A 66 -6.00 4.10 -3.48
CA TRP A 66 -6.28 5.45 -3.93
C TRP A 66 -7.32 6.06 -3.00
N ASP A 67 -7.15 7.30 -2.59
CA ASP A 67 -8.18 8.01 -1.83
C ASP A 67 -9.35 8.46 -2.73
N GLU A 68 -10.31 9.16 -2.15
CA GLU A 68 -11.49 9.68 -2.85
C GLU A 68 -11.18 10.74 -3.92
N ASN A 69 -9.95 11.30 -3.92
CA ASN A 69 -9.45 12.24 -4.92
C ASN A 69 -8.61 11.55 -5.99
N ASP A 70 -8.54 10.21 -5.97
CA ASP A 70 -7.69 9.39 -6.83
C ASP A 70 -6.18 9.59 -6.60
N ASP A 71 -5.77 10.04 -5.40
CA ASP A 71 -4.37 10.15 -5.01
C ASP A 71 -3.88 8.87 -4.33
N LEU A 72 -2.67 8.44 -4.67
CA LEU A 72 -2.07 7.18 -4.19
C LEU A 72 -1.71 7.29 -2.70
N ILE A 73 -2.33 6.48 -1.85
CA ILE A 73 -2.09 6.46 -0.40
C ILE A 73 -1.26 5.27 0.07
N ALA A 74 -1.27 4.16 -0.68
CA ALA A 74 -0.43 3.00 -0.38
C ALA A 74 -0.22 2.13 -1.63
N PHE A 75 0.89 1.41 -1.67
CA PHE A 75 1.20 0.41 -2.69
C PHE A 75 2.22 -0.59 -2.13
N ASN A 76 2.25 -1.80 -2.70
CA ASN A 76 3.23 -2.82 -2.33
C ASN A 76 4.42 -2.89 -3.31
N LYS A 77 5.43 -3.68 -2.93
CA LYS A 77 6.64 -3.90 -3.73
C LYS A 77 6.37 -4.38 -5.16
N SER A 78 5.37 -5.26 -5.34
CA SER A 78 5.03 -5.79 -6.67
C SER A 78 4.55 -4.69 -7.60
N SER A 79 3.71 -3.76 -7.10
CA SER A 79 3.28 -2.58 -7.85
C SER A 79 4.45 -1.66 -8.20
N GLN A 80 5.34 -1.40 -7.25
CA GLN A 80 6.53 -0.57 -7.49
C GLN A 80 7.43 -1.18 -8.56
N LYS A 81 7.73 -2.48 -8.48
CA LYS A 81 8.59 -3.18 -9.46
C LYS A 81 8.03 -3.11 -10.87
N LEU A 82 6.71 -3.35 -11.04
CA LEU A 82 6.08 -3.31 -12.34
C LEU A 82 6.12 -1.91 -12.96
N THR A 83 5.78 -0.88 -12.18
CA THR A 83 5.78 0.50 -12.70
C THR A 83 7.20 1.00 -12.98
N GLU A 84 8.19 0.62 -12.16
CA GLU A 84 9.60 0.92 -12.43
C GLU A 84 10.13 0.22 -13.68
N TYR A 85 9.71 -1.03 -13.95
CA TYR A 85 10.01 -1.72 -15.20
C TYR A 85 9.57 -0.91 -16.44
N TYR A 86 8.43 -0.21 -16.32
CA TYR A 86 7.92 0.69 -17.34
C TYR A 86 8.38 2.15 -17.19
N GLY A 87 9.39 2.41 -16.36
CA GLY A 87 10.02 3.72 -16.22
C GLY A 87 9.29 4.71 -15.33
N LEU A 88 8.34 4.25 -14.49
CA LEU A 88 7.60 5.11 -13.55
C LEU A 88 7.83 4.68 -12.10
N LYS A 89 8.35 5.58 -11.28
CA LYS A 89 8.48 5.37 -9.84
C LYS A 89 7.23 5.87 -9.12
N LEU A 90 6.53 4.97 -8.42
CA LEU A 90 5.37 5.34 -7.60
C LEU A 90 5.78 6.23 -6.41
N LYS A 91 4.92 7.18 -6.08
CA LYS A 91 5.06 8.07 -4.92
C LYS A 91 3.70 8.26 -4.28
N ILE A 92 3.67 8.28 -2.95
CA ILE A 92 2.45 8.66 -2.20
C ILE A 92 2.05 10.07 -2.63
N GLY A 93 0.75 10.29 -2.85
CA GLY A 93 0.18 11.52 -3.38
C GLY A 93 0.22 11.65 -4.91
N MET A 94 0.75 10.64 -5.64
CA MET A 94 0.65 10.61 -7.11
C MET A 94 -0.81 10.40 -7.51
N ASN A 95 -1.32 11.23 -8.43
CA ASN A 95 -2.68 11.06 -8.91
C ASN A 95 -2.81 9.91 -9.92
N PHE A 96 -3.91 9.17 -9.84
CA PHE A 96 -4.16 8.02 -10.72
C PHE A 96 -4.12 8.39 -12.21
N SER A 97 -4.52 9.62 -12.57
CA SER A 97 -4.47 10.07 -13.95
C SER A 97 -3.04 10.15 -14.49
N GLU A 98 -2.06 10.52 -13.65
CA GLU A 98 -0.64 10.55 -14.00
C GLU A 98 -0.12 9.13 -14.27
N LEU A 99 -0.35 8.19 -13.35
CA LEU A 99 -0.01 6.79 -13.53
C LEU A 99 -0.61 6.24 -14.82
N ARG A 100 -1.92 6.43 -15.03
CA ARG A 100 -2.63 5.93 -16.19
C ARG A 100 -2.12 6.54 -17.49
N LYS A 101 -1.87 7.84 -17.52
CA LYS A 101 -1.32 8.51 -18.69
C LYS A 101 0.01 7.89 -19.10
N HIS A 102 0.91 7.69 -18.14
CA HIS A 102 2.20 7.06 -18.39
C HIS A 102 2.03 5.62 -18.90
N MET A 103 1.28 4.79 -18.17
CA MET A 103 1.16 3.36 -18.46
C MET A 103 0.37 3.09 -19.75
N VAL A 104 -0.76 3.76 -19.97
CA VAL A 104 -1.63 3.48 -21.13
C VAL A 104 -1.04 4.02 -22.41
N LEU A 105 -0.62 5.29 -22.43
CA LEU A 105 -0.16 5.92 -23.67
C LEU A 105 1.17 5.36 -24.18
N ASN A 106 2.04 4.91 -23.28
CA ASN A 106 3.39 4.48 -23.64
C ASN A 106 3.57 2.96 -23.72
N HIS A 107 2.77 2.19 -22.96
CA HIS A 107 3.07 0.77 -22.74
C HIS A 107 1.91 -0.19 -23.00
N GLN A 108 0.65 0.27 -23.02
CA GLN A 108 -0.47 -0.60 -23.34
C GLN A 108 -0.68 -0.75 -24.86
N LYS A 109 -1.12 -1.95 -25.24
CA LYS A 109 -1.60 -2.26 -26.59
C LYS A 109 -3.12 -2.06 -26.62
N PRO A 110 -3.66 -1.11 -27.41
CA PRO A 110 -5.10 -0.94 -27.51
C PRO A 110 -5.75 -2.14 -28.20
N PRO A 111 -7.04 -2.40 -27.95
CA PRO A 111 -7.81 -3.39 -28.70
C PRO A 111 -7.77 -3.11 -30.21
N LYS A 112 -7.92 -4.18 -31.02
CA LYS A 112 -7.92 -4.07 -32.48
C LYS A 112 -8.98 -3.06 -32.96
N GLY A 113 -8.57 -2.14 -33.80
CA GLY A 113 -9.45 -1.11 -34.38
C GLY A 113 -9.65 0.13 -33.52
N ILE A 114 -9.01 0.22 -32.38
CA ILE A 114 -9.11 1.39 -31.47
C ILE A 114 -7.74 2.08 -31.38
N SER A 115 -7.72 3.41 -31.58
CA SER A 115 -6.47 4.18 -31.38
C SER A 115 -6.08 4.23 -29.90
N ILE A 116 -4.78 4.40 -29.61
CA ILE A 116 -4.31 4.51 -28.21
C ILE A 116 -4.95 5.71 -27.48
N LYS A 117 -5.20 6.81 -28.18
CA LYS A 117 -5.89 7.99 -27.61
C LYS A 117 -7.34 7.68 -27.25
N GLN A 118 -8.05 6.95 -28.11
CA GLN A 118 -9.42 6.54 -27.82
C GLN A 118 -9.46 5.52 -26.69
N HIS A 119 -8.52 4.57 -26.66
CA HIS A 119 -8.37 3.62 -25.59
C HIS A 119 -8.15 4.34 -24.25
N PHE A 120 -7.26 5.32 -24.21
CA PHE A 120 -7.02 6.13 -23.01
C PHE A 120 -8.29 6.83 -22.53
N LYS A 121 -9.03 7.51 -23.42
CA LYS A 121 -10.32 8.15 -23.06
C LYS A 121 -11.35 7.17 -22.51
N ASN A 122 -11.46 5.99 -23.13
CA ASN A 122 -12.36 4.94 -22.66
C ASN A 122 -11.98 4.48 -21.24
N ARG A 123 -10.69 4.35 -20.94
CA ARG A 123 -10.18 3.99 -19.63
C ARG A 123 -10.46 5.08 -18.58
N GLU A 124 -10.30 6.36 -18.95
CA GLU A 124 -10.67 7.47 -18.07
C GLU A 124 -12.15 7.49 -17.72
N LYS A 125 -13.00 7.30 -18.73
CA LYS A 125 -14.46 7.24 -18.52
C LYS A 125 -14.85 6.06 -17.62
N ALA A 126 -14.27 4.89 -17.85
CA ALA A 126 -14.53 3.71 -17.04
C ALA A 126 -14.13 3.88 -15.57
N TRP A 127 -13.01 4.55 -15.30
CA TRP A 127 -12.58 4.84 -13.94
C TRP A 127 -13.48 5.85 -13.23
N LYS A 128 -13.84 6.95 -13.90
CA LYS A 128 -14.73 7.97 -13.33
C LYS A 128 -16.13 7.43 -13.00
N ASN A 129 -16.58 6.43 -13.74
CA ASN A 129 -17.88 5.79 -13.56
C ASN A 129 -17.77 4.44 -12.83
N LEU A 130 -16.65 4.20 -12.12
CA LEU A 130 -16.46 2.97 -11.38
C LEU A 130 -17.39 2.93 -10.17
N GLU A 131 -18.31 1.97 -10.18
CA GLU A 131 -19.18 1.62 -9.06
C GLU A 131 -18.93 0.16 -8.70
N GLY A 132 -18.73 -0.11 -7.40
CA GLY A 132 -18.39 -1.45 -6.94
C GLY A 132 -17.11 -1.98 -7.55
N GLN A 133 -17.16 -3.08 -8.30
CA GLN A 133 -15.98 -3.76 -8.82
C GLN A 133 -15.95 -3.78 -10.35
N ASN A 134 -14.78 -3.51 -10.93
CA ASN A 134 -14.50 -3.67 -12.36
C ASN A 134 -13.32 -4.62 -12.56
N ILE A 135 -13.54 -5.66 -13.37
CA ILE A 135 -12.52 -6.66 -13.69
C ILE A 135 -12.16 -6.51 -15.17
N ARG A 136 -10.87 -6.52 -15.48
CA ARG A 136 -10.39 -6.39 -16.87
C ARG A 136 -9.03 -7.01 -17.09
N GLU A 137 -8.75 -7.38 -18.32
CA GLU A 137 -7.42 -7.68 -18.81
C GLU A 137 -6.85 -6.47 -19.56
N SER A 138 -5.55 -6.25 -19.44
CA SER A 138 -4.82 -5.21 -20.17
C SER A 138 -3.53 -5.80 -20.72
N ASN A 139 -3.32 -5.62 -22.02
CA ASN A 139 -2.10 -6.05 -22.69
C ASN A 139 -1.10 -4.91 -22.73
N PHE A 140 0.05 -5.13 -22.11
CA PHE A 140 1.20 -4.25 -22.18
C PHE A 140 2.21 -4.77 -23.22
N THR A 141 3.32 -4.08 -23.39
CA THR A 141 4.37 -4.48 -24.32
C THR A 141 4.85 -5.91 -24.02
N ASP A 142 5.15 -6.21 -22.77
CA ASP A 142 5.76 -7.48 -22.35
C ASP A 142 4.90 -8.30 -21.39
N HIS A 143 3.81 -7.72 -20.85
CA HIS A 143 2.95 -8.37 -19.87
C HIS A 143 1.48 -8.34 -20.28
N THR A 144 0.75 -9.36 -19.88
CA THR A 144 -0.71 -9.35 -19.84
C THR A 144 -1.14 -9.36 -18.38
N LEU A 145 -1.84 -8.31 -17.98
CA LEU A 145 -2.25 -8.11 -16.59
C LEU A 145 -3.75 -8.22 -16.44
N HIS A 146 -4.16 -8.95 -15.42
CA HIS A 146 -5.53 -8.99 -14.95
C HIS A 146 -5.70 -8.00 -13.81
N PHE A 147 -6.60 -7.04 -13.95
CA PHE A 147 -6.89 -6.01 -12.96
C PHE A 147 -8.25 -6.24 -12.33
N THR A 148 -8.32 -5.97 -11.04
CA THR A 148 -9.56 -5.83 -10.29
C THR A 148 -9.50 -4.49 -9.56
N ASP A 149 -10.32 -3.54 -9.99
CA ASP A 149 -10.47 -2.24 -9.34
C ASP A 149 -11.79 -2.24 -8.55
N THR A 150 -11.74 -1.93 -7.27
CA THR A 150 -12.91 -1.90 -6.37
C THR A 150 -13.05 -0.52 -5.75
N ARG A 151 -14.15 0.17 -6.05
CA ARG A 151 -14.53 1.44 -5.41
C ARG A 151 -15.23 1.13 -4.10
N LEU A 152 -14.75 1.71 -3.01
CA LEU A 152 -15.33 1.58 -1.68
C LEU A 152 -16.41 2.65 -1.43
N GLU A 153 -17.20 2.46 -0.37
CA GLU A 153 -18.29 3.38 -0.01
C GLU A 153 -17.81 4.81 0.32
N ASP A 154 -16.60 4.95 0.85
CA ASP A 154 -15.97 6.24 1.15
C ASP A 154 -15.38 6.95 -0.08
N GLY A 155 -15.53 6.35 -1.27
CA GLY A 155 -14.98 6.87 -2.52
C GLY A 155 -13.55 6.46 -2.82
N SER A 156 -12.84 5.83 -1.88
CA SER A 156 -11.49 5.30 -2.12
C SER A 156 -11.54 4.08 -3.05
N THR A 157 -10.39 3.73 -3.66
CA THR A 157 -10.31 2.60 -4.59
C THR A 157 -9.14 1.69 -4.25
N ILE A 158 -9.41 0.39 -4.31
CA ILE A 158 -8.37 -0.65 -4.26
C ILE A 158 -8.16 -1.18 -5.68
N SER A 159 -6.94 -1.12 -6.18
CA SER A 159 -6.53 -1.73 -7.44
C SER A 159 -5.63 -2.92 -7.16
N LEU A 160 -6.08 -4.10 -7.55
CA LEU A 160 -5.32 -5.34 -7.53
C LEU A 160 -4.97 -5.71 -8.97
N TRP A 161 -3.73 -6.16 -9.22
CA TRP A 161 -3.36 -6.73 -10.50
C TRP A 161 -2.55 -8.02 -10.35
N THR A 162 -2.71 -8.89 -11.33
CA THR A 162 -2.00 -10.17 -11.43
C THR A 162 -1.37 -10.28 -12.82
N ASP A 163 -0.11 -10.66 -12.88
CA ASP A 163 0.53 -11.01 -14.14
C ASP A 163 0.06 -12.40 -14.59
N ILE A 164 -0.56 -12.45 -15.77
CA ILE A 164 -1.07 -13.68 -16.39
C ILE A 164 -0.37 -14.00 -17.72
N THR A 165 0.79 -13.39 -17.95
CA THR A 165 1.53 -13.49 -19.21
C THR A 165 1.83 -14.93 -19.59
N ASP A 166 2.29 -15.74 -18.65
CA ASP A 166 2.65 -17.14 -18.93
C ASP A 166 1.42 -18.04 -19.15
N ASN A 167 0.32 -17.76 -18.46
CA ASN A 167 -0.94 -18.47 -18.69
C ASN A 167 -1.45 -18.25 -20.12
N LYS A 168 -1.33 -17.03 -20.64
CA LYS A 168 -1.75 -16.69 -22.01
C LYS A 168 -0.83 -17.25 -23.10
N LYS A 169 0.42 -17.55 -22.80
CA LYS A 169 1.34 -18.22 -23.75
C LYS A 169 1.04 -19.71 -23.89
N GLY A 170 0.48 -20.35 -22.89
CA GLY A 170 0.10 -21.77 -22.90
C GLY A 170 -1.23 -22.07 -23.61
N GLU A 171 -2.06 -21.06 -23.90
CA GLU A 171 -3.37 -21.19 -24.59
C GLU A 171 -3.28 -21.05 -26.13
N LYS A 172 -2.07 -21.00 -26.73
CA LYS A 172 -1.84 -20.89 -28.18
C LYS A 172 -1.38 -22.24 -28.78
#